data_f8f8ae1fd365fe549c7faa99cd410f48
#
_entry.id   f8f8ae1fd365fe549c7faa99cd410f48
#
_cell.length_a   1.000
_cell.length_b   1.000
_cell.length_c   1.000
_cell.angle_alpha   90.00
_cell.angle_beta   90.00
_cell.angle_gamma   90.00
#
_symmetry.space_group_name_H-M   'P 1'
#
loop_
_entity.id
_entity.type
_entity.pdbx_description
1 polymer ?
#
loop_
_entity_poly.entity_id
_entity_poly.type
_entity_poly.pdbx_seq_one_letter_code
_entity_poly.pdbx_strand_id
1 'polypeptide(L)'
;MEQKEAFISTIEDTLRKIAEEGIDKKALRAGINYHEFRFREADFGSYPRGLMYGLQLFDSWLYDEEKPFIHMKAIPTFEFLKEQVETGYFEELIREYILDNPHGSIVIIRPEQGMTARMDKELADRLQAYKEGLSAEEIAALVKATKELEAYQEEESAPEDCL
;
A
#
# COMPACT_ATOMS: atom_id res chain seq x y z
N MET A 1 7.77 -17.69 -19.10
CA MET A 1 7.02 -16.82 -20.01
C MET A 1 5.88 -17.53 -20.71
N GLU A 2 5.99 -18.82 -20.94
CA GLU A 2 4.99 -19.65 -21.65
C GLU A 2 3.59 -19.64 -21.00
N GLN A 3 3.49 -19.37 -19.69
CA GLN A 3 2.20 -19.37 -18.97
C GLN A 3 1.58 -17.97 -18.78
N LYS A 4 2.21 -16.89 -19.29
CA LYS A 4 1.71 -15.53 -19.10
C LYS A 4 0.32 -15.35 -19.71
N GLU A 5 0.18 -15.73 -20.94
CA GLU A 5 -1.10 -15.59 -21.67
C GLU A 5 -2.21 -16.46 -21.05
N ALA A 6 -1.87 -17.69 -20.67
CA ALA A 6 -2.80 -18.58 -19.98
C ALA A 6 -3.22 -18.01 -18.61
N PHE A 7 -2.30 -17.37 -17.87
CA PHE A 7 -2.62 -16.72 -16.61
C PHE A 7 -3.58 -15.54 -16.80
N ILE A 8 -3.31 -14.68 -17.79
CA ILE A 8 -4.16 -13.52 -18.08
C ILE A 8 -5.55 -13.99 -18.53
N SER A 9 -5.62 -14.90 -19.52
CA SER A 9 -6.90 -15.39 -20.02
C SER A 9 -7.72 -16.08 -18.93
N THR A 10 -7.08 -16.84 -18.05
CA THR A 10 -7.79 -17.48 -16.92
C THR A 10 -8.43 -16.42 -15.99
N ILE A 11 -7.75 -15.34 -15.71
CA ILE A 11 -8.31 -14.25 -14.87
C ILE A 11 -9.46 -13.57 -15.63
N GLU A 12 -9.23 -13.16 -16.87
CA GLU A 12 -10.24 -12.45 -17.67
C GLU A 12 -11.49 -13.31 -17.89
N ASP A 13 -11.32 -14.57 -18.28
CA ASP A 13 -12.42 -15.51 -18.50
C ASP A 13 -13.21 -15.77 -17.21
N THR A 14 -12.51 -15.86 -16.06
CA THR A 14 -13.16 -16.02 -14.77
C THR A 14 -13.97 -14.78 -14.40
N LEU A 15 -13.41 -13.58 -14.57
CA LEU A 15 -14.12 -12.33 -14.28
C LEU A 15 -15.31 -12.11 -15.22
N ARG A 16 -15.14 -12.45 -16.51
CA ARG A 16 -16.22 -12.41 -17.51
C ARG A 16 -17.36 -13.35 -17.14
N LYS A 17 -17.01 -14.58 -16.76
CA LYS A 17 -17.99 -15.56 -16.30
C LYS A 17 -18.76 -15.07 -15.06
N ILE A 18 -18.05 -14.51 -14.06
CA ILE A 18 -18.68 -13.93 -12.88
C ILE A 18 -19.61 -12.77 -13.24
N ALA A 19 -19.18 -11.89 -14.15
CA ALA A 19 -19.98 -10.77 -14.59
C ALA A 19 -21.24 -11.19 -15.40
N GLU A 20 -21.20 -12.33 -16.08
CA GLU A 20 -22.31 -12.87 -16.88
C GLU A 20 -23.27 -13.75 -16.07
N GLU A 21 -22.72 -14.66 -15.24
CA GLU A 21 -23.51 -15.64 -14.48
C GLU A 21 -23.96 -15.13 -13.10
N GLY A 22 -23.35 -14.03 -12.63
CA GLY A 22 -23.60 -13.41 -11.33
C GLY A 22 -22.63 -13.87 -10.24
N ILE A 23 -22.48 -13.02 -9.22
CA ILE A 23 -21.67 -13.27 -8.04
C ILE A 23 -22.48 -14.10 -7.02
N ASP A 24 -21.81 -14.98 -6.26
CA ASP A 24 -22.42 -15.60 -5.08
C ASP A 24 -22.82 -14.53 -4.06
N LYS A 25 -24.11 -14.22 -4.02
CA LYS A 25 -24.69 -13.17 -3.17
C LYS A 25 -24.47 -13.40 -1.68
N LYS A 26 -24.43 -14.68 -1.26
CA LYS A 26 -24.17 -15.02 0.13
C LYS A 26 -22.71 -14.72 0.51
N ALA A 27 -21.77 -15.10 -0.34
CA ALA A 27 -20.36 -14.81 -0.16
C ALA A 27 -20.09 -13.30 -0.23
N LEU A 28 -20.71 -12.59 -1.17
CA LEU A 28 -20.61 -11.14 -1.31
C LEU A 28 -21.13 -10.42 -0.04
N ARG A 29 -22.31 -10.80 0.46
CA ARG A 29 -22.87 -10.23 1.69
C ARG A 29 -21.97 -10.51 2.90
N ALA A 30 -21.41 -11.71 3.00
CA ALA A 30 -20.48 -12.06 4.06
C ALA A 30 -19.20 -11.19 4.00
N GLY A 31 -18.66 -10.94 2.80
CA GLY A 31 -17.53 -10.04 2.58
C GLY A 31 -17.83 -8.60 3.03
N ILE A 32 -18.98 -8.05 2.64
CA ILE A 32 -19.39 -6.70 3.05
C ILE A 32 -19.50 -6.61 4.57
N ASN A 33 -20.16 -7.59 5.21
CA ASN A 33 -20.32 -7.63 6.67
C ASN A 33 -18.97 -7.76 7.39
N TYR A 34 -18.03 -8.54 6.85
CA TYR A 34 -16.68 -8.67 7.40
C TYR A 34 -15.92 -7.33 7.37
N HIS A 35 -15.95 -6.61 6.25
CA HIS A 35 -15.29 -5.32 6.13
C HIS A 35 -15.95 -4.23 7.00
N GLU A 36 -17.29 -4.22 7.09
CA GLU A 36 -18.00 -3.32 7.97
C GLU A 36 -17.67 -3.58 9.45
N PHE A 37 -17.62 -4.85 9.86
CA PHE A 37 -17.24 -5.23 11.20
C PHE A 37 -15.84 -4.72 11.56
N ARG A 38 -14.84 -4.99 10.69
CA ARG A 38 -13.49 -4.50 10.89
C ARG A 38 -13.41 -2.97 10.95
N PHE A 39 -14.19 -2.29 10.14
CA PHE A 39 -14.26 -0.83 10.16
C PHE A 39 -14.84 -0.31 11.50
N ARG A 40 -15.92 -0.91 11.99
CA ARG A 40 -16.54 -0.53 13.26
C ARG A 40 -15.64 -0.81 14.48
N GLU A 41 -14.93 -1.91 14.47
CA GLU A 41 -14.00 -2.30 15.55
C GLU A 41 -12.69 -1.52 15.51
N ALA A 42 -12.41 -0.75 14.45
CA ALA A 42 -11.11 -0.12 14.21
C ALA A 42 -9.96 -1.14 14.32
N ASP A 43 -10.16 -2.28 13.64
CA ASP A 43 -9.21 -3.40 13.66
C ASP A 43 -8.05 -3.13 12.68
N PHE A 44 -7.01 -2.53 13.22
CA PHE A 44 -5.74 -2.27 12.53
C PHE A 44 -4.63 -3.24 12.94
N GLY A 45 -4.99 -4.35 13.58
CA GLY A 45 -4.04 -5.32 14.10
C GLY A 45 -3.16 -4.71 15.21
N SER A 46 -1.84 -4.78 15.05
CA SER A 46 -0.86 -4.26 16.02
C SER A 46 -0.58 -2.76 15.91
N TYR A 47 -1.12 -2.08 14.92
CA TYR A 47 -0.85 -0.65 14.71
C TYR A 47 -1.68 0.24 15.63
N PRO A 48 -1.09 1.35 16.15
CA PRO A 48 -1.84 2.32 16.96
C PRO A 48 -3.03 2.90 16.19
N ARG A 49 -4.23 2.85 16.77
CA ARG A 49 -5.46 3.31 16.13
C ARG A 49 -5.39 4.77 15.68
N GLY A 50 -4.86 5.66 16.53
CA GLY A 50 -4.71 7.08 16.21
C GLY A 50 -3.81 7.34 14.99
N LEU A 51 -2.69 6.60 14.87
CA LEU A 51 -1.81 6.67 13.71
C LEU A 51 -2.57 6.24 12.44
N MET A 52 -3.28 5.12 12.49
CA MET A 52 -3.98 4.59 11.32
C MET A 52 -5.11 5.51 10.86
N TYR A 53 -5.88 6.09 11.80
CA TYR A 53 -6.86 7.10 11.45
C TYR A 53 -6.20 8.38 10.88
N GLY A 54 -5.09 8.82 11.45
CA GLY A 54 -4.33 9.95 10.91
C GLY A 54 -3.89 9.71 9.46
N LEU A 55 -3.36 8.53 9.15
CA LEU A 55 -2.98 8.16 7.79
C LEU A 55 -4.19 8.12 6.84
N GLN A 56 -5.32 7.57 7.27
CA GLN A 56 -6.56 7.55 6.46
C GLN A 56 -7.10 8.94 6.14
N LEU A 57 -6.89 9.93 7.01
CA LEU A 57 -7.29 11.31 6.72
C LEU A 57 -6.52 11.86 5.51
N PHE A 58 -5.25 11.51 5.36
CA PHE A 58 -4.43 11.97 4.24
C PHE A 58 -4.88 11.42 2.89
N ASP A 59 -5.58 10.30 2.83
CA ASP A 59 -6.09 9.72 1.58
C ASP A 59 -7.04 10.66 0.82
N SER A 60 -7.70 11.57 1.54
CA SER A 60 -8.54 12.60 0.93
C SER A 60 -8.04 14.03 1.19
N TRP A 61 -7.54 14.30 2.38
CA TRP A 61 -7.14 15.66 2.79
C TRP A 61 -6.04 16.26 1.93
N LEU A 62 -5.10 15.46 1.44
CA LEU A 62 -4.05 15.92 0.53
C LEU A 62 -4.58 16.41 -0.83
N TYR A 63 -5.78 16.02 -1.20
CA TYR A 63 -6.39 16.35 -2.50
C TYR A 63 -7.57 17.31 -2.37
N ASP A 64 -8.25 17.32 -1.21
CA ASP A 64 -9.42 18.17 -0.96
C ASP A 64 -9.46 18.55 0.54
N GLU A 65 -9.06 19.78 0.83
CA GLU A 65 -9.00 20.30 2.21
C GLU A 65 -10.37 20.35 2.91
N GLU A 66 -11.46 20.39 2.14
CA GLU A 66 -12.82 20.43 2.68
C GLU A 66 -13.34 19.04 3.06
N LYS A 67 -12.65 17.97 2.65
CA LYS A 67 -13.09 16.57 2.84
C LYS A 67 -12.13 15.66 3.60
N PRO A 68 -11.52 16.10 4.70
CA PRO A 68 -10.53 15.28 5.42
C PRO A 68 -11.12 13.99 6.00
N PHE A 69 -12.41 13.96 6.31
CA PHE A 69 -13.08 12.86 7.03
C PHE A 69 -13.92 11.93 6.13
N ILE A 70 -13.82 12.02 4.81
CA ILE A 70 -14.69 11.25 3.91
C ILE A 70 -14.53 9.74 4.11
N HIS A 71 -13.30 9.26 4.30
CA HIS A 71 -12.99 7.84 4.48
C HIS A 71 -13.40 7.31 5.87
N MET A 72 -13.56 8.20 6.86
CA MET A 72 -14.03 7.82 8.19
C MET A 72 -15.56 7.71 8.27
N LYS A 73 -16.29 8.18 7.25
CA LYS A 73 -17.74 8.15 7.17
C LYS A 73 -18.27 7.03 6.29
N ALA A 74 -17.66 5.83 6.36
CA ALA A 74 -17.96 4.72 5.47
C ALA A 74 -19.22 3.93 5.80
N ILE A 75 -19.88 4.15 6.94
CA ILE A 75 -21.08 3.39 7.34
C ILE A 75 -22.21 3.48 6.30
N PRO A 76 -22.59 4.67 5.79
CA PRO A 76 -23.60 4.76 4.75
C PRO A 76 -23.20 4.03 3.46
N THR A 77 -21.89 3.96 3.16
CA THR A 77 -21.38 3.19 2.02
C THR A 77 -21.61 1.69 2.22
N PHE A 78 -21.38 1.14 3.41
CA PHE A 78 -21.68 -0.26 3.68
C PHE A 78 -23.18 -0.56 3.59
N GLU A 79 -24.03 0.32 4.05
CA GLU A 79 -25.50 0.21 3.91
C GLU A 79 -25.89 0.19 2.43
N PHE A 80 -25.42 1.14 1.65
CA PHE A 80 -25.61 1.17 0.20
C PHE A 80 -25.15 -0.13 -0.47
N LEU A 81 -23.90 -0.60 -0.19
CA LEU A 81 -23.39 -1.82 -0.79
C LEU A 81 -24.23 -3.05 -0.46
N LYS A 82 -24.79 -3.15 0.74
CA LYS A 82 -25.71 -4.24 1.11
C LYS A 82 -26.99 -4.25 0.28
N GLU A 83 -27.53 -3.06 0.00
CA GLU A 83 -28.71 -2.92 -0.87
C GLU A 83 -28.39 -3.32 -2.31
N GLN A 84 -27.16 -3.06 -2.77
CA GLN A 84 -26.74 -3.36 -4.14
C GLN A 84 -26.45 -4.86 -4.40
N VAL A 85 -26.41 -5.71 -3.38
CA VAL A 85 -26.12 -7.15 -3.55
C VAL A 85 -27.09 -7.84 -4.53
N GLU A 86 -28.33 -7.37 -4.60
CA GLU A 86 -29.38 -8.00 -5.42
C GLU A 86 -29.60 -7.32 -6.79
N THR A 87 -28.87 -6.22 -7.08
CA THR A 87 -29.16 -5.37 -8.25
C THR A 87 -28.30 -5.64 -9.47
N GLY A 88 -27.23 -6.46 -9.35
CA GLY A 88 -26.23 -6.62 -10.41
C GLY A 88 -25.16 -5.52 -10.44
N TYR A 89 -25.17 -4.63 -9.45
CA TYR A 89 -24.23 -3.51 -9.33
C TYR A 89 -22.75 -3.96 -9.33
N PHE A 90 -22.45 -5.04 -8.61
CA PHE A 90 -21.07 -5.54 -8.53
C PHE A 90 -20.59 -6.18 -9.82
N GLU A 91 -21.46 -6.84 -10.54
CA GLU A 91 -21.19 -7.39 -11.88
C GLU A 91 -20.91 -6.26 -12.88
N GLU A 92 -21.62 -5.13 -12.77
CA GLU A 92 -21.39 -3.96 -13.61
C GLU A 92 -20.06 -3.28 -13.29
N LEU A 93 -19.69 -3.18 -12.00
CA LEU A 93 -18.37 -2.69 -11.61
C LEU A 93 -17.23 -3.54 -12.18
N ILE A 94 -17.38 -4.87 -12.21
CA ILE A 94 -16.37 -5.75 -12.83
C ILE A 94 -16.25 -5.44 -14.33
N ARG A 95 -17.35 -5.24 -15.04
CA ARG A 95 -17.31 -4.91 -16.47
C ARG A 95 -16.64 -3.55 -16.68
N GLU A 96 -17.15 -2.50 -16.06
CA GLU A 96 -16.72 -1.14 -16.31
C GLU A 96 -15.26 -0.89 -15.86
N TYR A 97 -14.90 -1.32 -14.65
CA TYR A 97 -13.61 -0.95 -14.06
C TYR A 97 -12.50 -1.96 -14.29
N ILE A 98 -12.81 -3.19 -14.69
CA ILE A 98 -11.80 -4.22 -14.89
C ILE A 98 -11.78 -4.71 -16.33
N LEU A 99 -12.89 -5.25 -16.84
CA LEU A 99 -12.92 -5.90 -18.15
C LEU A 99 -12.83 -4.91 -19.31
N ASP A 100 -13.57 -3.82 -19.23
CA ASP A 100 -13.65 -2.79 -20.28
C ASP A 100 -12.71 -1.61 -20.03
N ASN A 101 -11.85 -1.70 -19.00
CA ASN A 101 -10.92 -0.64 -18.65
C ASN A 101 -9.72 -0.61 -19.63
N PRO A 102 -9.55 0.48 -20.42
CA PRO A 102 -8.43 0.60 -21.36
C PRO A 102 -7.07 0.85 -20.67
N HIS A 103 -7.07 1.21 -19.39
CA HIS A 103 -5.85 1.50 -18.61
C HIS A 103 -5.34 0.26 -17.87
N GLY A 104 -5.11 -0.83 -18.60
CA GLY A 104 -4.49 -2.05 -18.05
C GLY A 104 -2.99 -2.09 -18.29
N SER A 105 -2.21 -2.52 -17.30
CA SER A 105 -0.79 -2.80 -17.47
C SER A 105 -0.40 -4.11 -16.81
N ILE A 106 0.53 -4.83 -17.42
CA ILE A 106 1.04 -6.08 -16.88
C ILE A 106 2.54 -5.93 -16.65
N VAL A 107 2.93 -6.01 -15.38
CA VAL A 107 4.35 -5.95 -14.97
C VAL A 107 4.81 -7.36 -14.60
N ILE A 108 5.87 -7.83 -15.27
CA ILE A 108 6.46 -9.13 -14.99
C ILE A 108 7.82 -8.90 -14.33
N ILE A 109 7.91 -9.28 -13.06
CA ILE A 109 9.17 -9.24 -12.32
C ILE A 109 9.80 -10.62 -12.42
N ARG A 110 11.06 -10.65 -12.90
CA ARG A 110 11.84 -11.90 -12.97
C ARG A 110 12.93 -11.86 -11.91
N PRO A 111 13.11 -12.93 -11.15
CA PRO A 111 14.24 -13.03 -10.25
C PRO A 111 15.55 -13.11 -11.07
N GLU A 112 16.55 -12.37 -10.65
CA GLU A 112 17.89 -12.43 -11.18
C GLU A 112 18.82 -12.93 -10.07
N GLN A 113 19.41 -14.10 -10.28
CA GLN A 113 20.32 -14.68 -9.30
C GLN A 113 21.58 -13.80 -9.19
N GLY A 114 21.96 -13.48 -7.95
CA GLY A 114 23.15 -12.66 -7.69
C GLY A 114 22.95 -11.15 -7.86
N MET A 115 21.77 -10.68 -8.20
CA MET A 115 21.48 -9.25 -8.37
C MET A 115 21.81 -8.45 -7.09
N THR A 116 21.36 -8.90 -5.92
CA THR A 116 21.65 -8.22 -4.65
C THR A 116 23.14 -8.15 -4.38
N ALA A 117 23.86 -9.28 -4.52
CA ALA A 117 25.30 -9.30 -4.32
C ALA A 117 26.07 -8.37 -5.29
N ARG A 118 25.60 -8.25 -6.54
CA ARG A 118 26.15 -7.28 -7.50
C ARG A 118 25.89 -5.85 -7.05
N MET A 119 24.67 -5.51 -6.67
CA MET A 119 24.32 -4.17 -6.19
C MET A 119 25.07 -3.78 -4.93
N ASP A 120 25.23 -4.72 -3.98
CA ASP A 120 26.00 -4.51 -2.76
C ASP A 120 27.47 -4.24 -3.08
N LYS A 121 28.03 -5.01 -4.02
CA LYS A 121 29.41 -4.81 -4.47
C LYS A 121 29.59 -3.45 -5.16
N GLU A 122 28.70 -3.08 -6.07
CA GLU A 122 28.73 -1.79 -6.75
C GLU A 122 28.63 -0.63 -5.75
N LEU A 123 27.78 -0.76 -4.73
CA LEU A 123 27.67 0.21 -3.65
C LEU A 123 28.98 0.27 -2.83
N ALA A 124 29.53 -0.87 -2.43
CA ALA A 124 30.76 -0.94 -1.66
C ALA A 124 31.94 -0.32 -2.43
N ASP A 125 32.08 -0.64 -3.72
CA ASP A 125 33.13 -0.10 -4.59
C ASP A 125 32.99 1.43 -4.71
N ARG A 126 31.76 1.95 -4.86
CA ARG A 126 31.47 3.39 -4.92
C ARG A 126 31.81 4.10 -3.60
N LEU A 127 31.42 3.51 -2.46
CA LEU A 127 31.70 4.07 -1.14
C LEU A 127 33.21 4.04 -0.83
N GLN A 128 33.90 2.99 -1.26
CA GLN A 128 35.35 2.90 -1.13
C GLN A 128 36.06 3.98 -1.92
N ALA A 129 35.70 4.17 -3.18
CA ALA A 129 36.25 5.23 -4.04
C ALA A 129 35.97 6.63 -3.45
N TYR A 130 34.77 6.85 -2.91
CA TYR A 130 34.44 8.10 -2.22
C TYR A 130 35.34 8.33 -1.01
N LYS A 131 35.52 7.31 -0.16
CA LYS A 131 36.39 7.38 1.03
C LYS A 131 37.85 7.66 0.66
N GLU A 132 38.36 7.05 -0.39
CA GLU A 132 39.73 7.26 -0.88
C GLU A 132 39.98 8.68 -1.39
N GLY A 133 38.92 9.38 -1.83
CA GLY A 133 38.97 10.77 -2.24
C GLY A 133 38.94 11.79 -1.11
N LEU A 134 38.64 11.35 0.13
CA LEU A 134 38.56 12.23 1.30
C LEU A 134 39.89 12.43 2.00
N SER A 135 40.15 13.63 2.48
CA SER A 135 41.23 13.92 3.40
C SER A 135 41.00 13.34 4.80
N ALA A 136 42.03 13.25 5.59
CA ALA A 136 41.92 12.80 6.99
C ALA A 136 40.97 13.69 7.82
N GLU A 137 41.00 14.99 7.56
CA GLU A 137 40.12 15.97 8.23
C GLU A 137 38.65 15.76 7.86
N GLU A 138 38.34 15.50 6.58
CA GLU A 138 36.97 15.22 6.11
C GLU A 138 36.44 13.92 6.68
N ILE A 139 37.28 12.87 6.76
CA ILE A 139 36.89 11.60 7.39
C ILE A 139 36.62 11.82 8.89
N ALA A 140 37.44 12.57 9.59
CA ALA A 140 37.23 12.90 11.01
C ALA A 140 35.93 13.70 11.22
N ALA A 141 35.63 14.63 10.32
CA ALA A 141 34.40 15.42 10.37
C ALA A 141 33.13 14.53 10.13
N LEU A 142 33.19 13.60 9.17
CA LEU A 142 32.10 12.63 8.95
C LEU A 142 31.86 11.72 10.16
N VAL A 143 32.95 11.19 10.76
CA VAL A 143 32.83 10.35 11.96
C VAL A 143 32.23 11.13 13.13
N LYS A 144 32.64 12.40 13.29
CA LYS A 144 32.06 13.27 14.32
C LYS A 144 30.57 13.51 14.09
N ALA A 145 30.19 13.90 12.88
CA ALA A 145 28.78 14.17 12.52
C ALA A 145 27.90 12.92 12.69
N THR A 146 28.42 11.72 12.35
CA THR A 146 27.69 10.46 12.58
C THR A 146 27.45 10.20 14.07
N LYS A 147 28.47 10.40 14.90
CA LYS A 147 28.35 10.23 16.36
C LYS A 147 27.39 11.24 16.99
N GLU A 148 27.41 12.47 16.51
CA GLU A 148 26.47 13.51 16.95
C GLU A 148 25.02 13.16 16.56
N LEU A 149 24.82 12.61 15.35
CA LEU A 149 23.52 12.12 14.91
C LEU A 149 23.04 10.92 15.75
N GLU A 150 23.91 9.93 16.01
CA GLU A 150 23.58 8.79 16.85
C GLU A 150 23.19 9.24 18.27
N ALA A 151 23.97 10.15 18.86
CA ALA A 151 23.65 10.71 20.18
C ALA A 151 22.31 11.45 20.19
N TYR A 152 22.01 12.23 19.14
CA TYR A 152 20.72 12.92 19.00
C TYR A 152 19.55 11.94 18.85
N GLN A 153 19.74 10.84 18.13
CA GLN A 153 18.69 9.83 17.95
C GLN A 153 18.41 8.99 19.22
N GLU A 154 19.42 8.86 20.10
CA GLU A 154 19.31 8.17 21.39
C GLU A 154 18.89 9.09 22.54
N GLU A 155 18.86 10.40 22.32
CA GLU A 155 18.43 11.37 23.32
C GLU A 155 16.95 11.18 23.65
N GLU A 156 16.65 11.05 24.94
CA GLU A 156 15.25 10.98 25.39
C GLU A 156 14.57 12.32 25.12
N SER A 157 13.36 12.26 24.51
CA SER A 157 12.55 13.44 24.30
C SER A 157 12.29 14.16 25.62
N ALA A 158 12.41 15.48 25.63
CA ALA A 158 12.09 16.26 26.83
C ALA A 158 10.63 16.04 27.22
N PRO A 159 10.29 16.01 28.53
CA PRO A 159 8.90 15.80 28.98
C PRO A 159 7.90 16.79 28.37
N GLU A 160 8.36 17.95 27.98
CA GLU A 160 7.58 19.03 27.32
C GLU A 160 7.23 18.69 25.85
N ASP A 161 8.01 17.81 25.19
CA ASP A 161 7.80 17.36 23.80
C ASP A 161 6.92 16.09 23.73
N CYS A 162 6.55 15.53 24.88
CA CYS A 162 5.75 14.30 25.02
C CYS A 162 4.24 14.56 25.27
N LEU A 163 3.71 15.70 24.83
CA LEU A 163 2.29 16.09 25.00
C LEU A 163 1.38 15.52 23.90
#